data_85a06e998454f31cdf280958ba5504b8
#
_entry.id   85a06e998454f31cdf280958ba5504b8
#
_cell.length_a   1.000
_cell.length_b   1.000
_cell.length_c   1.000
_cell.angle_alpha   90.00
_cell.angle_beta   90.00
_cell.angle_gamma   90.00
#
_symmetry.space_group_name_H-M   'P 1'
#
loop_
_entity.id
_entity.type
_entity.pdbx_description
1 polymer ?
#
loop_
_entity_poly.entity_id
_entity_poly.type
_entity_poly.pdbx_seq_one_letter_code
_entity_poly.pdbx_strand_id
1 'polypeptide(L)'
;GVDRGMVFQQGALFEWLTVSENVNFGLRMKKKDSGETQKKVDEWLEIVGLKGFGNTPTYQLSGGMQQRVALARCLINDPDLILMDEPLGALDALTREKMQSLVLKIWKETGKTIILITHSVEEALLLGERLYVMAPRPGRIHKEYKLPFAEMGLKEDLREIKKNKEFSSTR
;
A
#
# COMPACT_ATOMS: atom_id res chain seq x y z
N GLY A 1 11.36 13.62 2.55
CA GLY A 1 11.72 13.70 3.96
C GLY A 1 11.66 12.33 4.61
N VAL A 2 12.23 12.18 5.80
CA VAL A 2 12.30 10.90 6.54
C VAL A 2 10.93 10.48 7.06
N ASP A 3 10.05 11.42 7.20
CA ASP A 3 8.69 11.39 7.74
C ASP A 3 7.61 10.99 6.70
N ARG A 4 7.99 10.91 5.42
CA ARG A 4 7.07 10.62 4.32
C ARG A 4 7.55 9.47 3.48
N GLY A 5 6.66 8.50 3.21
CA GLY A 5 6.87 7.41 2.29
C GLY A 5 6.03 7.56 1.04
N MET A 6 6.48 7.00 -0.09
CA MET A 6 5.74 7.00 -1.33
C MET A 6 5.75 5.62 -1.98
N VAL A 7 4.58 5.20 -2.45
CA VAL A 7 4.37 3.98 -3.22
C VAL A 7 3.78 4.38 -4.56
N PHE A 8 4.48 4.08 -5.65
CA PHE A 8 4.08 4.42 -7.02
C PHE A 8 3.27 3.30 -7.66
N GLN A 9 2.58 3.60 -8.74
CA GLN A 9 1.79 2.67 -9.54
C GLN A 9 2.63 1.48 -10.06
N GLN A 10 3.82 1.75 -10.57
CA GLN A 10 4.82 0.72 -10.84
C GLN A 10 5.77 0.73 -9.66
N GLY A 11 6.00 -0.41 -9.01
CA GLY A 11 6.74 -0.54 -7.75
C GLY A 11 8.06 0.23 -7.63
N ALA A 12 8.57 0.79 -8.73
CA ALA A 12 9.79 1.61 -8.82
C ALA A 12 10.94 1.01 -8.00
N LEU A 13 11.13 -0.31 -8.13
CA LEU A 13 12.18 -1.04 -7.45
C LEU A 13 13.52 -0.83 -8.14
N PHE A 14 14.59 -0.95 -7.39
CA PHE A 14 15.94 -1.00 -7.93
C PHE A 14 16.17 -2.39 -8.53
N GLU A 15 16.17 -2.50 -9.84
CA GLU A 15 16.23 -3.79 -10.56
C GLU A 15 17.53 -4.57 -10.33
N TRP A 16 18.62 -3.86 -10.00
CA TRP A 16 19.94 -4.43 -9.69
C TRP A 16 20.09 -4.90 -8.24
N LEU A 17 19.06 -4.74 -7.41
CA LEU A 17 19.02 -5.17 -6.02
C LEU A 17 18.06 -6.34 -5.84
N THR A 18 18.36 -7.18 -4.85
CA THR A 18 17.43 -8.21 -4.36
C THR A 18 16.24 -7.60 -3.63
N VAL A 19 15.27 -8.42 -3.29
CA VAL A 19 14.10 -8.03 -2.49
C VAL A 19 14.52 -7.45 -1.13
N SER A 20 15.36 -8.15 -0.38
CA SER A 20 15.86 -7.67 0.92
C SER A 20 16.65 -6.37 0.80
N GLU A 21 17.50 -6.24 -0.19
CA GLU A 21 18.27 -5.01 -0.43
C GLU A 21 17.37 -3.84 -0.80
N ASN A 22 16.31 -4.07 -1.59
CA ASN A 22 15.31 -3.03 -1.88
C ASN A 22 14.62 -2.57 -0.60
N VAL A 23 14.13 -3.51 0.22
CA VAL A 23 13.44 -3.17 1.48
C VAL A 23 14.40 -2.43 2.42
N ASN A 24 15.64 -2.90 2.57
CA ASN A 24 16.64 -2.33 3.46
C ASN A 24 17.21 -1.00 2.96
N PHE A 25 17.02 -0.63 1.70
CA PHE A 25 17.73 0.48 1.06
C PHE A 25 17.70 1.79 1.88
N GLY A 26 16.54 2.18 2.36
CA GLY A 26 16.39 3.42 3.13
C GLY A 26 17.14 3.41 4.48
N LEU A 27 17.17 2.26 5.16
CA LEU A 27 17.89 2.11 6.42
C LEU A 27 19.40 2.13 6.21
N ARG A 28 19.90 1.49 5.14
CA ARG A 28 21.33 1.55 4.74
C ARG A 28 21.78 2.98 4.46
N MET A 29 20.95 3.78 3.74
CA MET A 29 21.27 5.20 3.50
C MET A 29 21.34 6.02 4.79
N LYS A 30 20.58 5.65 5.82
CA LYS A 30 20.64 6.27 7.15
C LYS A 30 21.79 5.74 8.02
N LYS A 31 22.66 4.86 7.50
CA LYS A 31 23.74 4.17 8.25
C LYS A 31 23.22 3.41 9.49
N LYS A 32 21.99 2.91 9.42
CA LYS A 32 21.37 2.09 10.45
C LYS A 32 21.46 0.60 10.12
N ASP A 33 22.48 0.21 9.34
CA ASP A 33 22.67 -1.18 8.95
C ASP A 33 23.33 -1.95 10.11
N SER A 34 22.58 -2.85 10.71
CA SER A 34 22.98 -3.70 11.84
C SER A 34 22.30 -5.05 11.73
N GLY A 35 22.69 -6.03 12.55
CA GLY A 35 21.98 -7.32 12.61
C GLY A 35 20.48 -7.20 12.92
N GLU A 36 20.07 -6.15 13.64
CA GLU A 36 18.66 -5.84 13.91
C GLU A 36 17.91 -5.40 12.65
N THR A 37 18.61 -4.81 11.67
CA THR A 37 18.02 -4.36 10.41
C THR A 37 17.54 -5.55 9.57
N GLN A 38 18.34 -6.63 9.51
CA GLN A 38 17.93 -7.82 8.77
C GLN A 38 16.67 -8.45 9.38
N LYS A 39 16.58 -8.50 10.71
CA LYS A 39 15.38 -8.99 11.39
C LYS A 39 14.14 -8.18 11.01
N LYS A 40 14.26 -6.84 10.98
CA LYS A 40 13.14 -5.96 10.53
C LYS A 40 12.78 -6.21 9.07
N VAL A 41 13.76 -6.42 8.20
CA VAL A 41 13.50 -6.77 6.79
C VAL A 41 12.67 -8.05 6.69
N ASP A 42 13.07 -9.10 7.42
CA ASP A 42 12.40 -10.39 7.41
C ASP A 42 10.98 -10.30 7.98
N GLU A 43 10.77 -9.52 9.04
CA GLU A 43 9.45 -9.22 9.60
C GLU A 43 8.55 -8.52 8.57
N TRP A 44 9.03 -7.49 7.88
CA TRP A 44 8.26 -6.82 6.85
C TRP A 44 7.98 -7.71 5.64
N LEU A 45 8.93 -8.56 5.23
CA LEU A 45 8.70 -9.53 4.17
C LEU A 45 7.64 -10.57 4.56
N GLU A 46 7.58 -10.95 5.83
CA GLU A 46 6.52 -11.84 6.31
C GLU A 46 5.14 -11.14 6.31
N ILE A 47 5.07 -9.90 6.79
CA ILE A 47 3.82 -9.08 6.79
C ILE A 47 3.25 -8.92 5.38
N VAL A 48 4.11 -8.65 4.38
CA VAL A 48 3.66 -8.51 2.99
C VAL A 48 3.51 -9.84 2.24
N GLY A 49 3.72 -10.98 2.92
CA GLY A 49 3.55 -12.33 2.36
C GLY A 49 4.63 -12.71 1.34
N LEU A 50 5.87 -12.26 1.56
CA LEU A 50 7.05 -12.55 0.75
C LEU A 50 8.17 -13.24 1.55
N LYS A 51 7.80 -13.98 2.61
CA LYS A 51 8.74 -14.80 3.38
C LYS A 51 9.49 -15.76 2.46
N GLY A 52 10.81 -15.80 2.57
CA GLY A 52 11.68 -16.65 1.75
C GLY A 52 12.10 -16.05 0.40
N PHE A 53 11.56 -14.90 -0.01
CA PHE A 53 11.93 -14.23 -1.27
C PHE A 53 13.06 -13.20 -1.12
N GLY A 54 13.65 -13.05 0.07
CA GLY A 54 14.62 -12.00 0.36
C GLY A 54 15.79 -11.92 -0.64
N ASN A 55 16.34 -13.06 -1.05
CA ASN A 55 17.47 -13.15 -1.98
C ASN A 55 17.06 -13.16 -3.47
N THR A 56 15.76 -13.09 -3.77
CA THR A 56 15.25 -13.13 -5.14
C THR A 56 15.51 -11.79 -5.82
N PRO A 57 16.07 -11.78 -7.06
CA PRO A 57 16.14 -10.58 -7.88
C PRO A 57 14.76 -10.03 -8.20
N THR A 58 14.59 -8.71 -8.15
CA THR A 58 13.26 -8.08 -8.29
C THR A 58 12.63 -8.28 -9.66
N TYR A 59 13.42 -8.47 -10.71
CA TYR A 59 12.91 -8.74 -12.07
C TYR A 59 12.28 -10.14 -12.23
N GLN A 60 12.48 -11.05 -11.27
CA GLN A 60 11.82 -12.37 -11.24
C GLN A 60 10.45 -12.36 -10.56
N LEU A 61 10.05 -11.23 -9.99
CA LEU A 61 8.80 -11.09 -9.28
C LEU A 61 7.64 -10.74 -10.20
N SER A 62 6.44 -11.24 -9.89
CA SER A 62 5.22 -10.72 -10.50
C SER A 62 4.99 -9.25 -10.11
N GLY A 63 4.20 -8.51 -10.90
CA GLY A 63 3.88 -7.10 -10.60
C GLY A 63 3.28 -6.91 -9.19
N GLY A 64 2.41 -7.83 -8.76
CA GLY A 64 1.84 -7.81 -7.40
C GLY A 64 2.88 -8.08 -6.31
N MET A 65 3.88 -8.93 -6.56
CA MET A 65 5.00 -9.13 -5.64
C MET A 65 5.89 -7.89 -5.58
N GLN A 66 6.18 -7.27 -6.72
CA GLN A 66 6.96 -6.02 -6.78
C GLN A 66 6.27 -4.90 -6.00
N GLN A 67 4.96 -4.79 -6.10
CA GLN A 67 4.18 -3.80 -5.35
C GLN A 67 4.25 -4.04 -3.84
N ARG A 68 4.23 -5.29 -3.39
CA ARG A 68 4.42 -5.65 -1.97
C ARG A 68 5.83 -5.32 -1.47
N VAL A 69 6.85 -5.51 -2.28
CA VAL A 69 8.23 -5.10 -1.96
C VAL A 69 8.30 -3.58 -1.83
N ALA A 70 7.69 -2.82 -2.75
CA ALA A 70 7.65 -1.36 -2.69
C ALA A 70 6.95 -0.86 -1.41
N LEU A 71 5.87 -1.51 -1.01
CA LEU A 71 5.16 -1.21 0.23
C LEU A 71 6.04 -1.49 1.46
N ALA A 72 6.70 -2.67 1.54
CA ALA A 72 7.61 -3.01 2.62
C ALA A 72 8.80 -2.02 2.70
N ARG A 73 9.39 -1.64 1.55
CA ARG A 73 10.47 -0.63 1.46
C ARG A 73 10.03 0.74 1.97
N CYS A 74 8.78 1.11 1.74
CA CYS A 74 8.22 2.35 2.27
C CYS A 74 8.09 2.27 3.79
N LEU A 75 7.46 1.21 4.30
CA LEU A 75 7.04 1.06 5.69
C LEU A 75 8.18 0.80 6.67
N ILE A 76 9.23 0.09 6.26
CA ILE A 76 10.38 -0.20 7.13
C ILE A 76 11.10 1.07 7.64
N ASN A 77 10.93 2.18 6.92
CA ASN A 77 11.48 3.48 7.30
C ASN A 77 10.65 4.21 8.35
N ASP A 78 9.52 3.63 8.74
CA ASP A 78 8.56 4.14 9.74
C ASP A 78 8.07 5.57 9.44
N PRO A 79 7.52 5.83 8.24
CA PRO A 79 7.02 7.16 7.89
C PRO A 79 5.72 7.49 8.64
N ASP A 80 5.49 8.77 8.97
CA ASP A 80 4.23 9.25 9.56
C ASP A 80 3.11 9.34 8.52
N LEU A 81 3.48 9.63 7.27
CA LEU A 81 2.59 9.79 6.12
C LEU A 81 3.01 8.88 4.97
N ILE A 82 2.06 8.16 4.41
CA ILE A 82 2.25 7.31 3.23
C ILE A 82 1.42 7.89 2.08
N LEU A 83 2.09 8.20 0.98
CA LEU A 83 1.45 8.60 -0.28
C LEU A 83 1.41 7.40 -1.20
N MET A 84 0.25 7.04 -1.71
CA MET A 84 0.05 5.95 -2.65
C MET A 84 -0.56 6.50 -3.95
N ASP A 85 0.18 6.40 -5.03
CA ASP A 85 -0.26 6.89 -6.35
C ASP A 85 -0.61 5.71 -7.24
N GLU A 86 -1.91 5.49 -7.45
CA GLU A 86 -2.50 4.36 -8.20
C GLU A 86 -1.88 2.98 -7.88
N PRO A 87 -1.66 2.62 -6.59
CA PRO A 87 -0.81 1.48 -6.21
C PRO A 87 -1.38 0.12 -6.65
N LEU A 88 -2.64 0.06 -7.03
CA LEU A 88 -3.34 -1.19 -7.37
C LEU A 88 -3.79 -1.25 -8.84
N GLY A 89 -3.57 -0.19 -9.61
CA GLY A 89 -4.08 -0.05 -10.98
C GLY A 89 -3.57 -1.11 -11.96
N ALA A 90 -2.32 -1.55 -11.81
CA ALA A 90 -1.68 -2.54 -12.69
C ALA A 90 -1.91 -4.01 -12.28
N LEU A 91 -2.70 -4.27 -11.22
CA LEU A 91 -2.90 -5.61 -10.67
C LEU A 91 -4.15 -6.29 -11.23
N ASP A 92 -4.06 -7.62 -11.43
CA ASP A 92 -5.25 -8.45 -11.68
C ASP A 92 -6.21 -8.42 -10.49
N ALA A 93 -7.48 -8.82 -10.73
CA ALA A 93 -8.54 -8.70 -9.74
C ALA A 93 -8.25 -9.41 -8.41
N LEU A 94 -7.71 -10.64 -8.46
CA LEU A 94 -7.44 -11.43 -7.26
C LEU A 94 -6.26 -10.85 -6.46
N THR A 95 -5.21 -10.45 -7.14
CA THR A 95 -4.04 -9.81 -6.52
C THR A 95 -4.43 -8.46 -5.93
N ARG A 96 -5.29 -7.70 -6.61
CA ARG A 96 -5.82 -6.42 -6.12
C ARG A 96 -6.59 -6.58 -4.82
N GLU A 97 -7.50 -7.55 -4.71
CA GLU A 97 -8.24 -7.83 -3.46
C GLU A 97 -7.29 -8.16 -2.29
N LYS A 98 -6.26 -8.98 -2.54
CA LYS A 98 -5.25 -9.30 -1.53
C LYS A 98 -4.47 -8.06 -1.08
N MET A 99 -4.14 -7.17 -2.02
CA MET A 99 -3.45 -5.91 -1.71
C MET A 99 -4.35 -4.92 -0.97
N GLN A 100 -5.64 -4.84 -1.30
CA GLN A 100 -6.62 -4.03 -0.57
C GLN A 100 -6.69 -4.48 0.90
N SER A 101 -6.84 -5.78 1.15
CA SER A 101 -6.84 -6.36 2.49
C SER A 101 -5.52 -6.06 3.25
N LEU A 102 -4.38 -6.15 2.56
CA LEU A 102 -3.07 -5.86 3.15
C LEU A 102 -2.94 -4.38 3.55
N VAL A 103 -3.38 -3.45 2.70
CA VAL A 103 -3.36 -2.01 2.99
C VAL A 103 -4.22 -1.68 4.20
N LEU A 104 -5.45 -2.21 4.28
CA LEU A 104 -6.33 -2.04 5.43
C LEU A 104 -5.72 -2.60 6.73
N LYS A 105 -5.13 -3.80 6.65
CA LYS A 105 -4.45 -4.41 7.80
C LYS A 105 -3.30 -3.52 8.31
N ILE A 106 -2.43 -3.07 7.41
CA ILE A 106 -1.31 -2.19 7.74
C ILE A 106 -1.80 -0.88 8.35
N TRP A 107 -2.80 -0.24 7.74
CA TRP A 107 -3.41 0.98 8.28
C TRP A 107 -3.88 0.79 9.72
N LYS A 108 -4.63 -0.27 9.98
CA LYS A 108 -5.13 -0.57 11.32
C LYS A 108 -4.02 -0.84 12.33
N GLU A 109 -3.02 -1.64 11.96
CA GLU A 109 -1.95 -2.07 12.87
C GLU A 109 -0.96 -0.93 13.17
N THR A 110 -0.76 -0.02 12.22
CA THR A 110 0.25 1.04 12.35
C THR A 110 -0.32 2.40 12.74
N GLY A 111 -1.62 2.64 12.54
CA GLY A 111 -2.27 3.95 12.79
C GLY A 111 -1.74 5.09 11.91
N LYS A 112 -1.04 4.78 10.82
CA LYS A 112 -0.40 5.79 9.97
C LYS A 112 -1.41 6.50 9.09
N THR A 113 -1.12 7.76 8.76
CA THR A 113 -1.89 8.49 7.75
C THR A 113 -1.54 8.00 6.36
N ILE A 114 -2.56 7.58 5.60
CA ILE A 114 -2.40 7.15 4.21
C ILE A 114 -3.21 8.08 3.30
N ILE A 115 -2.56 8.64 2.29
CA ILE A 115 -3.22 9.35 1.18
C ILE A 115 -3.13 8.47 -0.04
N LEU A 116 -4.29 8.00 -0.51
CA LEU A 116 -4.42 7.15 -1.69
C LEU A 116 -4.99 7.97 -2.86
N ILE A 117 -4.27 8.01 -3.97
CA ILE A 117 -4.76 8.54 -5.25
C ILE A 117 -5.16 7.35 -6.12
N THR A 118 -6.39 7.35 -6.59
CA THR A 118 -6.91 6.30 -7.49
C THR A 118 -8.00 6.87 -8.40
N HIS A 119 -8.14 6.28 -9.57
CA HIS A 119 -9.28 6.51 -10.47
C HIS A 119 -10.38 5.46 -10.28
N SER A 120 -10.16 4.46 -9.43
CA SER A 120 -11.14 3.43 -9.10
C SER A 120 -12.07 3.90 -7.97
N VAL A 121 -13.33 4.14 -8.30
CA VAL A 121 -14.35 4.50 -7.30
C VAL A 121 -14.46 3.43 -6.22
N GLU A 122 -14.40 2.15 -6.61
CA GLU A 122 -14.47 1.03 -5.68
C GLU A 122 -13.31 1.03 -4.66
N GLU A 123 -12.08 1.27 -5.12
CA GLU A 123 -10.91 1.38 -4.22
C GLU A 123 -11.04 2.56 -3.27
N ALA A 124 -11.45 3.73 -3.79
CA ALA A 124 -11.62 4.93 -3.00
C ALA A 124 -12.67 4.74 -1.88
N LEU A 125 -13.79 4.10 -2.19
CA LEU A 125 -14.84 3.80 -1.21
C LEU A 125 -14.38 2.77 -0.17
N LEU A 126 -13.69 1.70 -0.61
CA LEU A 126 -13.34 0.57 0.24
C LEU A 126 -12.19 0.89 1.21
N LEU A 127 -11.19 1.66 0.76
CA LEU A 127 -9.96 1.91 1.51
C LEU A 127 -9.97 3.24 2.26
N GLY A 128 -10.85 4.18 1.89
CA GLY A 128 -10.88 5.52 2.47
C GLY A 128 -11.81 5.64 3.66
N GLU A 129 -11.41 6.40 4.67
CA GLU A 129 -12.32 6.95 5.69
C GLU A 129 -12.91 8.29 5.22
N ARG A 130 -12.13 9.02 4.39
CA ARG A 130 -12.51 10.30 3.78
C ARG A 130 -12.16 10.26 2.31
N LEU A 131 -13.15 10.55 1.47
CA LEU A 131 -13.00 10.61 0.02
C LEU A 131 -13.09 12.06 -0.45
N TYR A 132 -12.08 12.51 -1.17
CA TYR A 132 -12.06 13.80 -1.84
C TYR A 132 -12.20 13.61 -3.35
N VAL A 133 -13.29 14.10 -3.91
CA VAL A 133 -13.49 14.13 -5.37
C VAL A 133 -12.87 15.39 -5.93
N MET A 134 -11.95 15.22 -6.88
CA MET A 134 -11.25 16.32 -7.53
C MET A 134 -11.95 16.75 -8.82
N ALA A 135 -12.16 18.05 -9.02
CA ALA A 135 -12.59 18.62 -10.30
C ALA A 135 -11.40 18.96 -11.18
N PRO A 136 -11.52 18.78 -12.52
CA PRO A 136 -10.48 19.18 -13.46
C PRO A 136 -10.47 20.71 -13.66
N ARG A 137 -9.31 21.22 -14.00
CA ARG A 137 -8.96 22.57 -14.51
C ARG A 137 -9.78 23.77 -14.00
N PRO A 138 -9.29 24.50 -12.98
CA PRO A 138 -8.12 24.15 -12.18
C PRO A 138 -8.44 23.02 -11.22
N GLY A 139 -7.45 22.21 -10.89
CA GLY A 139 -7.59 21.13 -9.91
C GLY A 139 -8.02 21.67 -8.56
N ARG A 140 -9.21 21.27 -8.10
CA ARG A 140 -9.77 21.68 -6.81
C ARG A 140 -10.61 20.57 -6.21
N ILE A 141 -10.74 20.52 -4.90
CA ILE A 141 -11.66 19.63 -4.23
C ILE A 141 -13.09 20.08 -4.60
N HIS A 142 -13.84 19.17 -5.23
CA HIS A 142 -15.24 19.40 -5.61
C HIS A 142 -16.16 18.98 -4.49
N LYS A 143 -15.91 17.83 -3.86
CA LYS A 143 -16.73 17.28 -2.80
C LYS A 143 -15.92 16.39 -1.86
N GLU A 144 -16.34 16.33 -0.60
CA GLU A 144 -15.81 15.44 0.42
C GLU A 144 -16.92 14.51 0.92
N TYR A 145 -16.57 13.25 1.16
CA TYR A 145 -17.44 12.25 1.77
C TYR A 145 -16.70 11.60 2.95
N LYS A 146 -17.43 11.33 4.03
CA LYS A 146 -17.01 10.44 5.12
C LYS A 146 -17.54 9.04 4.83
N LEU A 147 -16.69 8.05 4.95
CA LEU A 147 -16.99 6.68 4.53
C LEU A 147 -16.80 5.71 5.71
N PRO A 148 -17.72 4.77 5.94
CA PRO A 148 -17.60 3.76 6.98
C PRO A 148 -16.89 2.47 6.53
N PHE A 149 -16.64 2.31 5.22
CA PHE A 149 -16.33 1.01 4.63
C PHE A 149 -14.91 0.50 4.96
N ALA A 150 -13.94 1.39 5.21
CA ALA A 150 -12.60 1.00 5.61
C ALA A 150 -12.60 0.23 6.95
N GLU A 151 -13.38 0.68 7.93
CA GLU A 151 -13.54 -0.02 9.20
C GLU A 151 -14.32 -1.34 9.05
N MET A 152 -15.31 -1.39 8.16
CA MET A 152 -16.06 -2.61 7.85
C MET A 152 -15.15 -3.66 7.20
N GLY A 153 -14.26 -3.27 6.27
CA GLY A 153 -13.32 -4.14 5.58
C GLY A 153 -12.30 -4.84 6.49
N LEU A 154 -12.16 -4.38 7.73
CA LEU A 154 -11.36 -5.03 8.75
C LEU A 154 -12.08 -6.16 9.50
N LYS A 155 -13.40 -6.18 9.44
CA LYS A 155 -14.27 -7.11 10.18
C LYS A 155 -14.93 -8.14 9.27
N GLU A 156 -15.16 -7.79 8.03
CA GLU A 156 -15.92 -8.57 7.06
C GLU A 156 -15.09 -8.85 5.81
N ASP A 157 -15.46 -9.87 5.05
CA ASP A 157 -14.87 -10.12 3.73
C ASP A 157 -15.18 -8.93 2.80
N LEU A 158 -14.16 -8.41 2.14
CA LEU A 158 -14.30 -7.29 1.20
C LEU A 158 -15.33 -7.56 0.09
N ARG A 159 -15.55 -8.84 -0.26
CA ARG A 159 -16.56 -9.24 -1.24
C ARG A 159 -17.98 -9.03 -0.72
N GLU A 160 -18.21 -9.25 0.56
CA GLU A 160 -19.53 -9.04 1.18
C GLU A 160 -19.84 -7.55 1.29
N ILE A 161 -18.84 -6.72 1.63
CA ILE A 161 -19.00 -5.26 1.65
C ILE A 161 -19.39 -4.74 0.27
N LYS A 162 -18.73 -5.22 -0.79
CA LYS A 162 -19.04 -4.83 -2.18
C LYS A 162 -20.48 -5.19 -2.62
N LYS A 163 -21.11 -6.17 -1.98
CA LYS A 163 -22.52 -6.54 -2.21
C LYS A 163 -23.50 -5.71 -1.37
N ASN A 164 -23.01 -4.96 -0.37
CA ASN A 164 -23.86 -4.15 0.49
C ASN A 164 -24.60 -3.07 -0.34
N LYS A 165 -25.89 -2.88 -0.06
CA LYS A 165 -26.71 -1.89 -0.76
C LYS A 165 -26.20 -0.46 -0.58
N GLU A 166 -25.71 -0.12 0.61
CA GLU A 166 -25.14 1.19 0.90
C GLU A 166 -23.88 1.44 0.07
N PHE A 167 -22.98 0.45 -0.01
CA PHE A 167 -21.79 0.52 -0.87
C PHE A 167 -22.18 0.73 -2.33
N SER A 168 -23.17 -0.02 -2.82
CA SER A 168 -23.65 0.07 -4.20
C SER A 168 -24.35 1.40 -4.52
N SER A 169 -25.02 2.02 -3.54
CA SER A 169 -25.69 3.32 -3.71
C SER A 169 -24.74 4.52 -3.61
N THR A 170 -23.59 4.35 -2.99
CA THR A 170 -22.56 5.39 -2.88
C THR A 170 -21.63 5.42 -4.09
N ARG A 171 -21.59 4.34 -4.89
CA ARG A 171 -20.78 4.19 -6.10
C ARG A 171 -21.39 4.95 -7.29
#